data_5cfcefef4c3bed84a3fc331593cfd7e1
#
_entry.id   5cfcefef4c3bed84a3fc331593cfd7e1
#
_cell.length_a   1.000
_cell.length_b   1.000
_cell.length_c   1.000
_cell.angle_alpha   90.00
_cell.angle_beta   90.00
_cell.angle_gamma   90.00
#
_symmetry.space_group_name_H-M   'P 1'
#
loop_
_entity.id
_entity.type
_entity.pdbx_description
1 polymer ?
#
loop_
_entity_poly.entity_id
_entity_poly.type
_entity_poly.pdbx_seq_one_letter_code
_entity_poly.pdbx_strand_id
1 'polypeptide(L)'
;MRFRTHYITGMLAMALLGGCQKFETEPEETITEAYVFDQFDLNGTFAQQVVNNIYAHLNPGFNRISGVVLDAATDDAIPSAITHPIEVLSKGRLTAGNNIEDAWASSYACIRKVNLFLSKQSIVPRDAQTKQFWRAEVRFMRAYSYFELIRRYGGVPLIGDVVYQPGEIVGPSRNTFEECVSYIVRECDIIKDSLRKETATEFPATEWGKITRGAALALKSRVLLYAASPLFNPAGNPARWQAAASAAKEVIDLGYFSLNASFQGTFVNRSLREIILAHQRPITSDVERNNAPVGYGAPNLSYGYVSPTQDLVDAFPAANGRAISDPASGYLASNPYANRDPRLGWTVFFNGSRWLNRSVETFTGGLDRPGGIQTQTRTGYYMRKFLADLSTATAYSNQTHNFPIFRYAEVLLNYAEALNESGNTAEAFNQLKAIRLRAGIPLGTTAGFQHGLPVSMSQAEMRAAIRNERRIELAFEEHRFWDIRRWKIAEIVANRDVFGIRATPAGAGAFSYVMESADRLYFNPAKHYFYPIPFTEMNANPNLVQNPGY
;
A
#
# COMPACT_ATOMS: atom_id res chain seq x y z
N MET A 1 39.32 79.84 6.99
CA MET A 1 38.61 79.02 6.00
C MET A 1 38.84 77.47 6.19
N ARG A 2 39.19 76.98 7.41
CA ARG A 2 39.46 75.56 7.66
C ARG A 2 38.44 74.87 8.57
N PHE A 3 37.49 75.55 9.16
CA PHE A 3 36.51 74.98 10.09
C PHE A 3 35.18 74.58 9.47
N ARG A 4 34.84 75.00 8.24
CA ARG A 4 33.56 74.59 7.60
C ARG A 4 33.60 73.28 6.86
N THR A 5 34.77 72.78 6.48
CA THR A 5 34.92 71.51 5.71
C THR A 5 34.73 70.26 6.57
N HIS A 6 35.02 70.34 7.88
CA HIS A 6 34.91 69.14 8.76
C HIS A 6 33.47 68.87 9.20
N TYR A 7 32.57 69.83 9.24
CA TYR A 7 31.16 69.62 9.56
C TYR A 7 30.39 69.03 8.39
N ILE A 8 30.75 69.30 7.16
CA ILE A 8 30.12 68.77 5.97
C ILE A 8 30.55 67.30 5.78
N THR A 9 31.79 66.93 6.07
CA THR A 9 32.29 65.53 6.01
C THR A 9 31.69 64.66 7.13
N GLY A 10 31.47 65.20 8.32
CA GLY A 10 30.81 64.53 9.42
C GLY A 10 29.32 64.30 9.19
N MET A 11 28.59 65.20 8.58
CA MET A 11 27.18 65.00 8.19
C MET A 11 27.01 64.03 7.05
N LEU A 12 27.95 64.03 6.08
CA LEU A 12 27.90 63.03 4.98
C LEU A 12 28.23 61.61 5.46
N ALA A 13 29.13 61.44 6.46
CA ALA A 13 29.45 60.16 7.08
C ALA A 13 28.31 59.64 7.97
N MET A 14 27.53 60.49 8.63
CA MET A 14 26.36 60.10 9.43
C MET A 14 25.13 59.76 8.57
N ALA A 15 25.00 60.33 7.35
CA ALA A 15 23.95 59.96 6.41
C ALA A 15 24.17 58.59 5.74
N LEU A 16 25.42 58.05 5.74
CA LEU A 16 25.75 56.75 5.19
C LEU A 16 25.57 55.60 6.19
N LEU A 17 25.36 55.89 7.48
CA LEU A 17 25.12 54.86 8.51
C LEU A 17 23.63 54.56 8.78
N GLY A 18 22.72 55.33 8.17
CA GLY A 18 21.27 55.14 8.28
C GLY A 18 20.65 54.22 7.21
N GLY A 19 21.44 53.65 6.30
CA GLY A 19 20.96 52.96 5.10
C GLY A 19 20.90 51.46 5.10
N CYS A 20 21.02 50.80 6.26
CA CYS A 20 20.81 49.35 6.34
C CYS A 20 19.57 49.04 7.19
N GLN A 21 18.41 49.54 6.83
CA GLN A 21 17.20 48.79 7.07
C GLN A 21 17.16 47.69 6.01
N LYS A 22 17.19 46.45 6.45
CA LYS A 22 16.91 45.27 5.61
C LYS A 22 15.53 45.47 4.98
N PHE A 23 15.50 45.98 3.76
CA PHE A 23 14.38 45.79 2.87
C PHE A 23 14.50 44.36 2.33
N GLU A 24 14.30 43.35 3.19
CA GLU A 24 13.82 42.07 2.72
C GLU A 24 12.34 42.30 2.40
N THR A 25 12.05 42.82 1.24
CA THR A 25 10.75 42.64 0.59
C THR A 25 10.66 41.12 0.37
N GLU A 26 9.73 40.48 1.06
CA GLU A 26 9.35 39.11 0.68
C GLU A 26 9.08 39.15 -0.84
N PRO A 27 9.64 38.22 -1.63
CA PRO A 27 9.41 38.21 -3.06
C PRO A 27 7.90 38.18 -3.31
N GLU A 28 7.34 39.17 -3.97
CA GLU A 28 5.90 39.28 -4.28
C GLU A 28 5.39 38.08 -5.09
N GLU A 29 6.30 37.29 -5.64
CA GLU A 29 6.02 36.08 -6.42
C GLU A 29 6.05 34.76 -5.59
N THR A 30 6.40 34.81 -4.29
CA THR A 30 6.40 33.62 -3.44
C THR A 30 5.07 33.50 -2.70
N ILE A 31 4.39 32.35 -2.87
CA ILE A 31 3.19 32.01 -2.10
C ILE A 31 3.61 31.82 -0.64
N THR A 32 3.42 32.84 0.20
CA THR A 32 3.72 32.80 1.64
C THR A 32 2.59 32.13 2.40
N GLU A 33 2.85 31.73 3.66
CA GLU A 33 1.80 31.20 4.54
C GLU A 33 0.64 32.19 4.73
N ALA A 34 0.91 33.49 4.73
CA ALA A 34 -0.11 34.54 4.84
C ALA A 34 -1.05 34.55 3.62
N TYR A 35 -0.52 34.25 2.44
CA TYR A 35 -1.31 34.15 1.21
C TYR A 35 -2.18 32.89 1.18
N VAL A 36 -1.67 31.80 1.72
CA VAL A 36 -2.38 30.50 1.76
C VAL A 36 -3.53 30.51 2.77
N PHE A 37 -3.35 31.16 3.92
CA PHE A 37 -4.35 31.27 4.98
C PHE A 37 -4.87 32.71 5.07
N ASP A 38 -5.47 33.19 3.99
CA ASP A 38 -5.94 34.55 3.86
C ASP A 38 -7.41 34.70 4.33
N GLN A 39 -7.66 35.74 5.14
CA GLN A 39 -9.01 36.09 5.57
C GLN A 39 -9.91 36.60 4.42
N PHE A 40 -9.33 36.90 3.26
CA PHE A 40 -10.04 37.36 2.05
C PHE A 40 -10.28 36.23 1.04
N ASP A 41 -9.73 35.03 1.25
CA ASP A 41 -10.03 33.84 0.42
C ASP A 41 -11.42 33.26 0.77
N LEU A 42 -12.47 33.95 0.33
CA LEU A 42 -13.87 33.56 0.60
C LEU A 42 -14.22 32.15 0.11
N ASN A 43 -13.53 31.66 -0.90
CA ASN A 43 -13.75 30.32 -1.46
C ASN A 43 -12.89 29.26 -0.77
N GLY A 44 -11.88 29.63 0.01
CA GLY A 44 -10.94 28.71 0.64
C GLY A 44 -10.09 27.94 -0.37
N THR A 45 -9.85 28.54 -1.54
CA THR A 45 -9.19 27.86 -2.67
C THR A 45 -7.77 27.43 -2.32
N PHE A 46 -7.00 28.33 -1.70
CA PHE A 46 -5.62 28.03 -1.33
C PHE A 46 -5.54 27.03 -0.17
N ALA A 47 -6.42 27.17 0.83
CA ALA A 47 -6.51 26.21 1.92
C ALA A 47 -6.88 24.80 1.42
N GLN A 48 -7.81 24.70 0.46
CA GLN A 48 -8.16 23.42 -0.18
C GLN A 48 -6.98 22.81 -0.95
N GLN A 49 -6.15 23.64 -1.60
CA GLN A 49 -4.93 23.17 -2.27
C GLN A 49 -3.93 22.57 -1.28
N VAL A 50 -3.80 23.16 -0.07
CA VAL A 50 -2.97 22.59 0.99
C VAL A 50 -3.51 21.21 1.43
N VAL A 51 -4.81 21.09 1.63
CA VAL A 51 -5.45 19.79 1.93
C VAL A 51 -5.15 18.78 0.82
N ASN A 52 -5.31 19.18 -0.46
CA ASN A 52 -5.00 18.31 -1.60
C ASN A 52 -3.51 17.90 -1.63
N ASN A 53 -2.60 18.82 -1.29
CA ASN A 53 -1.16 18.52 -1.18
C ASN A 53 -0.85 17.55 -0.04
N ILE A 54 -1.59 17.61 1.07
CA ILE A 54 -1.49 16.63 2.16
C ILE A 54 -1.94 15.24 1.67
N TYR A 55 -3.01 15.14 0.88
CA TYR A 55 -3.45 13.88 0.26
C TYR A 55 -2.38 13.24 -0.65
N ALA A 56 -1.48 14.01 -1.24
CA ALA A 56 -0.38 13.48 -2.06
C ALA A 56 0.60 12.59 -1.29
N HIS A 57 0.54 12.57 0.05
CA HIS A 57 1.30 11.64 0.89
C HIS A 57 0.63 10.26 1.06
N LEU A 58 -0.55 10.02 0.49
CA LEU A 58 -1.10 8.66 0.38
C LEU A 58 -0.19 7.80 -0.50
N ASN A 59 -0.04 6.53 -0.14
CA ASN A 59 0.77 5.60 -0.93
C ASN A 59 0.23 5.51 -2.38
N PRO A 60 1.02 5.87 -3.40
CA PRO A 60 0.59 5.82 -4.80
C PRO A 60 0.46 4.41 -5.36
N GLY A 61 1.03 3.41 -4.71
CA GLY A 61 0.98 2.00 -5.09
C GLY A 61 1.72 1.68 -6.38
N PHE A 62 1.00 1.62 -7.48
CA PHE A 62 1.49 1.18 -8.79
C PHE A 62 2.93 1.57 -9.09
N ASN A 63 3.78 0.57 -9.30
CA ASN A 63 5.15 0.75 -9.83
C ASN A 63 6.00 1.80 -9.10
N ARG A 64 5.70 2.10 -7.82
CA ARG A 64 6.27 3.19 -7.02
C ARG A 64 7.74 2.98 -6.63
N ILE A 65 8.23 1.74 -6.66
CA ILE A 65 9.62 1.42 -6.32
C ILE A 65 10.38 1.18 -7.63
N SER A 66 10.83 2.25 -8.26
CA SER A 66 11.61 2.20 -9.51
C SER A 66 10.97 1.33 -10.60
N GLY A 67 9.64 1.35 -10.72
CA GLY A 67 8.91 0.61 -11.73
C GLY A 67 8.27 -0.70 -11.25
N VAL A 68 8.52 -1.16 -10.01
CA VAL A 68 7.89 -2.36 -9.44
C VAL A 68 7.01 -2.03 -8.23
N VAL A 69 6.18 -2.97 -7.82
CA VAL A 69 5.42 -2.97 -6.57
C VAL A 69 6.24 -3.59 -5.43
N LEU A 70 5.89 -3.29 -4.18
CA LEU A 70 6.62 -3.80 -3.01
C LEU A 70 6.59 -5.34 -2.91
N ASP A 71 5.56 -5.99 -3.46
CA ASP A 71 5.45 -7.45 -3.53
C ASP A 71 6.64 -8.10 -4.26
N ALA A 72 7.34 -7.36 -5.14
CA ALA A 72 8.58 -7.82 -5.79
C ALA A 72 9.78 -7.98 -4.83
N ALA A 73 9.60 -7.71 -3.53
CA ALA A 73 10.55 -8.02 -2.47
C ALA A 73 10.04 -9.16 -1.55
N THR A 74 9.16 -10.02 -2.05
CA THR A 74 8.55 -11.13 -1.30
C THR A 74 8.62 -12.46 -2.06
N ASP A 75 8.07 -13.52 -1.48
CA ASP A 75 7.89 -14.80 -2.14
C ASP A 75 6.77 -14.80 -3.19
N ASP A 76 6.07 -13.67 -3.41
CA ASP A 76 5.02 -13.54 -4.43
C ASP A 76 5.54 -13.03 -5.77
N ALA A 77 6.61 -12.24 -5.78
CA ALA A 77 7.20 -11.73 -7.02
C ALA A 77 8.67 -11.32 -6.85
N ILE A 78 9.35 -11.20 -7.99
CA ILE A 78 10.70 -10.61 -8.12
C ILE A 78 10.69 -9.54 -9.22
N PRO A 79 11.63 -8.60 -9.23
CA PRO A 79 11.77 -7.66 -10.35
C PRO A 79 12.22 -8.41 -11.60
N SER A 80 11.72 -8.00 -12.77
CA SER A 80 12.16 -8.59 -14.06
C SER A 80 13.59 -8.18 -14.43
N ALA A 81 14.03 -6.98 -14.05
CA ALA A 81 15.42 -6.56 -14.19
C ALA A 81 16.33 -7.38 -13.25
N ILE A 82 17.46 -7.85 -13.76
CA ILE A 82 18.41 -8.71 -13.02
C ILE A 82 19.04 -7.94 -11.84
N THR A 83 19.29 -6.64 -12.02
CA THR A 83 19.75 -5.75 -10.95
C THR A 83 18.72 -4.66 -10.75
N HIS A 84 18.06 -4.66 -9.60
CA HIS A 84 17.00 -3.71 -9.31
C HIS A 84 17.15 -3.13 -7.90
N PRO A 85 16.89 -1.83 -7.67
CA PRO A 85 17.02 -1.22 -6.34
C PRO A 85 16.21 -1.93 -5.25
N ILE A 86 15.05 -2.52 -5.56
CA ILE A 86 14.22 -3.26 -4.59
C ILE A 86 14.94 -4.46 -3.98
N GLU A 87 15.99 -4.99 -4.61
CA GLU A 87 16.79 -6.09 -4.10
C GLU A 87 17.50 -5.76 -2.78
N VAL A 88 17.64 -4.49 -2.43
CA VAL A 88 18.09 -4.08 -1.09
C VAL A 88 17.21 -4.72 -0.01
N LEU A 89 15.91 -4.83 -0.25
CA LEU A 89 14.93 -5.44 0.67
C LEU A 89 14.94 -6.96 0.60
N SER A 90 14.91 -7.52 -0.62
CA SER A 90 14.79 -8.99 -0.82
C SER A 90 16.11 -9.75 -0.65
N LYS A 91 17.26 -9.06 -0.70
CA LYS A 91 18.59 -9.66 -0.52
C LYS A 91 19.24 -9.34 0.84
N GLY A 92 18.47 -8.78 1.78
CA GLY A 92 18.95 -8.49 3.12
C GLY A 92 20.06 -7.43 3.19
N ARG A 93 20.10 -6.49 2.24
CA ARG A 93 21.13 -5.44 2.13
C ARG A 93 20.69 -4.07 2.68
N LEU A 94 19.58 -4.04 3.41
CA LEU A 94 19.03 -2.83 4.00
C LEU A 94 19.98 -2.25 5.07
N THR A 95 20.28 -0.96 4.98
CA THR A 95 21.09 -0.20 5.94
C THR A 95 20.49 1.19 6.19
N ALA A 96 20.95 1.87 7.25
CA ALA A 96 20.51 3.24 7.58
C ALA A 96 20.85 4.29 6.50
N GLY A 97 21.83 4.02 5.64
CA GLY A 97 22.20 4.88 4.51
C GLY A 97 21.68 4.38 3.16
N ASN A 98 21.05 3.20 3.09
CA ASN A 98 20.53 2.62 1.86
C ASN A 98 19.18 1.93 2.11
N ASN A 99 18.12 2.73 2.16
CA ASN A 99 16.75 2.27 2.31
C ASN A 99 15.89 2.93 1.23
N ILE A 100 15.60 2.20 0.17
CA ILE A 100 14.79 2.69 -0.98
C ILE A 100 13.29 2.82 -0.65
N GLU A 101 12.85 2.27 0.47
CA GLU A 101 11.46 2.28 0.94
C GLU A 101 11.34 3.10 2.25
N ASP A 102 12.30 4.04 2.45
CA ASP A 102 12.27 4.96 3.58
C ASP A 102 11.01 5.84 3.52
N ALA A 103 10.35 5.96 4.68
CA ALA A 103 9.16 6.79 4.82
C ALA A 103 9.33 7.86 5.92
N TRP A 104 10.51 7.97 6.56
CA TRP A 104 10.70 8.85 7.70
C TRP A 104 10.48 10.31 7.35
N ALA A 105 11.31 10.84 6.44
CA ALA A 105 11.26 12.24 6.06
C ALA A 105 9.89 12.64 5.45
N SER A 106 9.33 11.80 4.56
CA SER A 106 8.04 12.09 3.90
C SER A 106 6.88 12.09 4.90
N SER A 107 6.87 11.16 5.87
CA SER A 107 5.82 11.10 6.89
C SER A 107 5.89 12.29 7.85
N TYR A 108 7.09 12.66 8.34
CA TYR A 108 7.21 13.84 9.21
C TYR A 108 6.96 15.14 8.47
N ALA A 109 7.28 15.24 7.17
CA ALA A 109 6.86 16.37 6.33
C ALA A 109 5.33 16.48 6.23
N CYS A 110 4.63 15.35 6.07
CA CYS A 110 3.16 15.32 6.11
C CYS A 110 2.63 15.77 7.47
N ILE A 111 3.16 15.23 8.58
CA ILE A 111 2.77 15.58 9.95
C ILE A 111 2.94 17.08 10.19
N ARG A 112 4.08 17.67 9.76
CA ARG A 112 4.32 19.11 9.87
C ARG A 112 3.30 19.92 9.07
N LYS A 113 3.01 19.55 7.81
CA LYS A 113 1.99 20.23 6.99
C LYS A 113 0.62 20.18 7.64
N VAL A 114 0.24 19.03 8.22
CA VAL A 114 -1.01 18.88 8.96
C VAL A 114 -1.06 19.80 10.17
N ASN A 115 -0.01 19.81 10.99
CA ASN A 115 0.04 20.65 12.19
C ASN A 115 -0.04 22.16 11.82
N LEU A 116 0.69 22.58 10.80
CA LEU A 116 0.63 23.95 10.28
C LEU A 116 -0.79 24.30 9.79
N PHE A 117 -1.43 23.40 9.01
CA PHE A 117 -2.80 23.61 8.56
C PHE A 117 -3.77 23.76 9.74
N LEU A 118 -3.68 22.86 10.72
CA LEU A 118 -4.56 22.89 11.91
C LEU A 118 -4.40 24.18 12.72
N SER A 119 -3.18 24.73 12.82
CA SER A 119 -2.92 25.96 13.56
C SER A 119 -3.50 27.22 12.90
N LYS A 120 -3.67 27.21 11.56
CA LYS A 120 -4.03 28.41 10.78
C LYS A 120 -5.38 28.34 10.04
N GLN A 121 -5.98 27.16 9.85
CA GLN A 121 -7.20 26.99 9.05
C GLN A 121 -8.42 27.79 9.55
N SER A 122 -8.40 28.25 10.82
CA SER A 122 -9.45 29.10 11.38
C SER A 122 -9.53 30.49 10.73
N ILE A 123 -8.41 30.99 10.19
CA ILE A 123 -8.30 32.32 9.54
C ILE A 123 -9.16 32.36 8.27
N VAL A 124 -9.21 31.25 7.52
CA VAL A 124 -9.91 31.16 6.23
C VAL A 124 -11.43 31.27 6.42
N PRO A 125 -12.14 32.18 5.70
CA PRO A 125 -13.55 32.48 5.95
C PRO A 125 -14.51 31.47 5.29
N ARG A 126 -14.35 30.16 5.61
CA ARG A 126 -15.23 29.10 5.15
C ARG A 126 -16.26 28.74 6.22
N ASP A 127 -17.36 28.12 5.77
CA ASP A 127 -18.40 27.60 6.66
C ASP A 127 -17.86 26.53 7.62
N ALA A 128 -18.56 26.35 8.71
CA ALA A 128 -18.14 25.45 9.80
C ALA A 128 -18.02 23.99 9.36
N GLN A 129 -18.89 23.52 8.46
CA GLN A 129 -18.89 22.15 7.98
C GLN A 129 -17.68 21.86 7.07
N THR A 130 -17.37 22.75 6.13
CA THR A 130 -16.16 22.65 5.29
C THR A 130 -14.90 22.60 6.16
N LYS A 131 -14.78 23.51 7.15
CA LYS A 131 -13.65 23.51 8.10
C LYS A 131 -13.59 22.23 8.94
N GLN A 132 -14.74 21.68 9.34
CA GLN A 132 -14.80 20.41 10.05
C GLN A 132 -14.27 19.27 9.20
N PHE A 133 -14.68 19.16 7.94
CA PHE A 133 -14.18 18.13 7.02
C PHE A 133 -12.67 18.27 6.81
N TRP A 134 -12.19 19.46 6.48
CA TRP A 134 -10.75 19.72 6.31
C TRP A 134 -9.94 19.28 7.54
N ARG A 135 -10.39 19.69 8.72
CA ARG A 135 -9.72 19.33 9.98
C ARG A 135 -9.67 17.82 10.19
N ALA A 136 -10.76 17.12 9.93
CA ALA A 136 -10.83 15.70 10.11
C ALA A 136 -10.00 14.94 9.06
N GLU A 137 -10.04 15.37 7.80
CA GLU A 137 -9.24 14.79 6.71
C GLU A 137 -7.73 14.92 6.96
N VAL A 138 -7.24 16.10 7.34
CA VAL A 138 -5.80 16.26 7.58
C VAL A 138 -5.34 15.52 8.85
N ARG A 139 -6.19 15.43 9.89
CA ARG A 139 -5.90 14.60 11.07
C ARG A 139 -5.84 13.11 10.72
N PHE A 140 -6.72 12.64 9.83
CA PHE A 140 -6.59 11.29 9.28
C PHE A 140 -5.23 11.08 8.61
N MET A 141 -4.78 12.01 7.77
CA MET A 141 -3.49 11.92 7.09
C MET A 141 -2.32 11.89 8.08
N ARG A 142 -2.41 12.59 9.21
CA ARG A 142 -1.43 12.51 10.29
C ARG A 142 -1.42 11.12 10.93
N ALA A 143 -2.58 10.58 11.27
CA ALA A 143 -2.73 9.23 11.82
C ALA A 143 -2.21 8.16 10.85
N TYR A 144 -2.52 8.30 9.56
CA TYR A 144 -2.02 7.44 8.49
C TYR A 144 -0.48 7.52 8.37
N SER A 145 0.10 8.72 8.41
CA SER A 145 1.56 8.90 8.37
C SER A 145 2.25 8.25 9.59
N TYR A 146 1.66 8.34 10.78
CA TYR A 146 2.18 7.60 11.93
C TYR A 146 2.07 6.09 11.76
N PHE A 147 1.00 5.58 11.15
CA PHE A 147 0.92 4.15 10.83
C PHE A 147 2.01 3.72 9.85
N GLU A 148 2.27 4.52 8.80
CA GLU A 148 3.37 4.27 7.85
C GLU A 148 4.73 4.22 8.54
N LEU A 149 4.95 5.06 9.55
CA LEU A 149 6.16 5.05 10.37
C LEU A 149 6.25 3.80 11.25
N ILE A 150 5.22 3.52 12.06
CA ILE A 150 5.32 2.45 13.07
C ILE A 150 5.39 1.05 12.47
N ARG A 151 4.78 0.80 11.32
CA ARG A 151 4.90 -0.49 10.65
C ARG A 151 6.31 -0.77 10.12
N ARG A 152 7.12 0.30 9.89
CA ARG A 152 8.51 0.23 9.43
C ARG A 152 9.52 0.25 10.57
N TYR A 153 9.35 1.19 11.49
CA TYR A 153 10.38 1.51 12.48
C TYR A 153 10.05 1.03 13.91
N GLY A 154 8.84 0.51 14.13
CA GLY A 154 8.33 0.28 15.47
C GLY A 154 7.91 1.60 16.14
N GLY A 155 8.27 1.84 17.41
CA GLY A 155 7.96 3.11 18.05
C GLY A 155 8.72 4.28 17.44
N VAL A 156 8.10 5.46 17.37
CA VAL A 156 8.66 6.68 16.77
C VAL A 156 8.27 7.92 17.59
N PRO A 157 8.94 9.06 17.43
CA PRO A 157 8.54 10.30 18.11
C PRO A 157 7.12 10.76 17.74
N LEU A 158 6.28 10.98 18.73
CA LEU A 158 4.96 11.60 18.57
C LEU A 158 5.09 13.11 18.76
N ILE A 159 4.87 13.87 17.69
CA ILE A 159 5.00 15.34 17.69
C ILE A 159 3.72 16.04 18.21
N GLY A 160 2.57 15.34 18.17
CA GLY A 160 1.29 15.95 18.53
C GLY A 160 0.92 17.09 17.60
N ASP A 161 0.47 18.22 18.17
CA ASP A 161 0.03 19.41 17.43
C ASP A 161 1.15 20.47 17.30
N VAL A 162 2.40 20.15 17.68
CA VAL A 162 3.51 21.12 17.70
C VAL A 162 3.93 21.48 16.28
N VAL A 163 4.14 22.78 16.06
CA VAL A 163 4.76 23.34 14.85
C VAL A 163 6.11 23.95 15.25
N TYR A 164 7.20 23.24 15.01
CA TYR A 164 8.54 23.75 15.27
C TYR A 164 8.89 24.88 14.32
N GLN A 165 9.55 25.92 14.83
CA GLN A 165 10.01 27.04 14.05
C GLN A 165 11.37 26.74 13.37
N PRO A 166 11.71 27.43 12.26
CA PRO A 166 13.04 27.30 11.68
C PRO A 166 14.14 27.64 12.71
N GLY A 167 15.13 26.77 12.81
CA GLY A 167 16.25 26.93 13.76
C GLY A 167 16.01 26.35 15.15
N GLU A 168 14.81 25.88 15.48
CA GLU A 168 14.59 25.13 16.74
C GLU A 168 15.25 23.76 16.69
N ILE A 169 15.86 23.37 17.82
CA ILE A 169 16.42 22.03 17.98
C ILE A 169 15.28 21.05 18.27
N VAL A 170 15.04 20.17 17.32
CA VAL A 170 14.01 19.12 17.43
C VAL A 170 14.68 17.83 17.89
N GLY A 171 14.48 17.46 19.15
CA GLY A 171 15.14 16.31 19.76
C GLY A 171 14.20 15.39 20.57
N PRO A 172 12.97 15.05 20.11
CA PRO A 172 12.11 14.15 20.85
C PRO A 172 12.64 12.72 20.81
N SER A 173 12.55 12.01 21.95
CA SER A 173 12.79 10.57 22.02
C SER A 173 11.68 9.79 21.31
N ARG A 174 11.97 8.53 20.99
CA ARG A 174 10.95 7.62 20.44
C ARG A 174 9.92 7.28 21.52
N ASN A 175 8.67 7.34 21.16
CA ASN A 175 7.60 6.71 21.90
C ASN A 175 7.60 5.20 21.65
N THR A 176 6.99 4.44 22.56
CA THR A 176 6.79 3.00 22.36
C THR A 176 5.80 2.75 21.18
N PHE A 177 5.85 1.55 20.63
CA PHE A 177 4.88 1.15 19.61
C PHE A 177 3.44 1.24 20.13
N GLU A 178 3.18 0.84 21.37
CA GLU A 178 1.88 0.89 22.04
C GLU A 178 1.35 2.31 22.20
N GLU A 179 2.20 3.26 22.58
CA GLU A 179 1.83 4.68 22.66
C GLU A 179 1.45 5.22 21.28
N CYS A 180 2.20 4.87 20.25
CA CYS A 180 1.91 5.26 18.88
C CYS A 180 0.58 4.65 18.39
N VAL A 181 0.33 3.36 18.64
CA VAL A 181 -0.96 2.71 18.33
C VAL A 181 -2.10 3.42 19.05
N SER A 182 -1.95 3.70 20.34
CA SER A 182 -2.97 4.39 21.13
C SER A 182 -3.28 5.79 20.61
N TYR A 183 -2.23 6.50 20.16
CA TYR A 183 -2.38 7.81 19.53
C TYR A 183 -3.20 7.71 18.23
N ILE A 184 -2.84 6.78 17.33
CA ILE A 184 -3.53 6.61 16.02
C ILE A 184 -5.00 6.22 16.24
N VAL A 185 -5.27 5.26 17.11
CA VAL A 185 -6.63 4.80 17.43
C VAL A 185 -7.48 5.93 17.97
N ARG A 186 -6.94 6.70 18.92
CA ARG A 186 -7.62 7.89 19.48
C ARG A 186 -7.90 8.94 18.40
N GLU A 187 -6.96 9.21 17.50
CA GLU A 187 -7.19 10.14 16.38
C GLU A 187 -8.35 9.64 15.50
N CYS A 188 -8.36 8.36 15.13
CA CYS A 188 -9.46 7.77 14.35
C CYS A 188 -10.82 7.89 15.06
N ASP A 189 -10.87 7.63 16.36
CA ASP A 189 -12.12 7.73 17.15
C ASP A 189 -12.62 9.17 17.28
N ILE A 190 -11.72 10.15 17.40
CA ILE A 190 -12.10 11.57 17.47
C ILE A 190 -12.66 12.06 16.12
N ILE A 191 -12.06 11.65 14.99
CA ILE A 191 -12.41 12.22 13.68
C ILE A 191 -13.54 11.48 12.97
N LYS A 192 -13.85 10.21 13.31
CA LYS A 192 -14.81 9.39 12.56
C LYS A 192 -16.17 10.04 12.37
N ASP A 193 -16.68 10.74 13.38
CA ASP A 193 -17.99 11.41 13.30
C ASP A 193 -17.92 12.84 12.75
N SER A 194 -16.70 13.36 12.55
CA SER A 194 -16.43 14.64 11.90
C SER A 194 -16.08 14.53 10.42
N LEU A 195 -15.83 13.32 9.93
CA LEU A 195 -15.60 13.02 8.51
C LEU A 195 -16.93 12.87 7.78
N ARG A 196 -16.86 12.97 6.43
CA ARG A 196 -18.01 12.66 5.57
C ARG A 196 -18.51 11.24 5.83
N LYS A 197 -19.82 11.12 5.98
CA LYS A 197 -20.48 9.81 6.02
C LYS A 197 -20.72 9.33 4.60
N GLU A 198 -20.80 8.01 4.42
CA GLU A 198 -21.04 7.36 3.14
C GLU A 198 -22.53 7.46 2.76
N THR A 199 -23.04 8.67 2.61
CA THR A 199 -24.41 8.97 2.18
C THR A 199 -24.41 9.72 0.85
N ALA A 200 -25.51 9.68 0.11
CA ALA A 200 -25.61 10.40 -1.16
C ALA A 200 -25.43 11.93 -0.99
N THR A 201 -25.73 12.46 0.19
CA THR A 201 -25.63 13.90 0.49
C THR A 201 -24.21 14.31 0.85
N GLU A 202 -23.51 13.54 1.70
CA GLU A 202 -22.17 13.92 2.18
C GLU A 202 -21.05 13.36 1.32
N PHE A 203 -21.33 12.27 0.57
CA PHE A 203 -20.37 11.60 -0.30
C PHE A 203 -20.95 11.33 -1.69
N PRO A 204 -21.35 12.39 -2.43
CA PRO A 204 -21.75 12.27 -3.82
C PRO A 204 -20.57 11.85 -4.72
N ALA A 205 -20.85 11.49 -5.95
CA ALA A 205 -19.82 11.06 -6.92
C ALA A 205 -18.70 12.11 -7.14
N THR A 206 -18.98 13.38 -6.94
CA THR A 206 -17.99 14.48 -7.02
C THR A 206 -16.99 14.49 -5.87
N GLU A 207 -17.31 13.87 -4.74
CA GLU A 207 -16.45 13.77 -3.57
C GLU A 207 -15.68 12.43 -3.52
N TRP A 208 -15.82 11.60 -4.56
CA TRP A 208 -15.13 10.32 -4.63
C TRP A 208 -13.61 10.49 -4.49
N GLY A 209 -13.00 9.69 -3.61
CA GLY A 209 -11.58 9.80 -3.26
C GLY A 209 -11.29 10.64 -2.02
N LYS A 210 -12.27 11.35 -1.48
CA LYS A 210 -12.15 12.02 -0.18
C LYS A 210 -12.13 10.99 0.96
N ILE A 211 -11.44 11.35 2.03
CA ILE A 211 -11.42 10.54 3.26
C ILE A 211 -12.79 10.60 3.93
N THR A 212 -13.35 9.44 4.21
CA THR A 212 -14.66 9.27 4.83
C THR A 212 -14.54 8.63 6.21
N ARG A 213 -15.66 8.52 6.91
CA ARG A 213 -15.77 7.81 8.20
C ARG A 213 -15.27 6.36 8.07
N GLY A 214 -15.62 5.67 6.99
CA GLY A 214 -15.16 4.31 6.72
C GLY A 214 -13.65 4.20 6.58
N ALA A 215 -12.99 5.20 6.00
CA ALA A 215 -11.54 5.24 5.90
C ALA A 215 -10.86 5.32 7.28
N ALA A 216 -11.38 6.15 8.20
CA ALA A 216 -10.86 6.25 9.57
C ALA A 216 -11.04 4.93 10.34
N LEU A 217 -12.19 4.28 10.21
CA LEU A 217 -12.47 2.99 10.83
C LEU A 217 -11.61 1.87 10.22
N ALA A 218 -11.36 1.88 8.90
CA ALA A 218 -10.49 0.93 8.23
C ALA A 218 -9.02 1.08 8.66
N LEU A 219 -8.54 2.30 8.84
CA LEU A 219 -7.21 2.56 9.41
C LEU A 219 -7.11 2.00 10.83
N LYS A 220 -8.09 2.29 11.70
CA LYS A 220 -8.17 1.76 13.06
C LYS A 220 -8.13 0.22 13.07
N SER A 221 -8.90 -0.43 12.19
CA SER A 221 -8.91 -1.89 12.03
C SER A 221 -7.53 -2.43 11.67
N ARG A 222 -6.86 -1.84 10.68
CA ARG A 222 -5.53 -2.28 10.26
C ARG A 222 -4.48 -2.08 11.34
N VAL A 223 -4.49 -0.95 12.02
CA VAL A 223 -3.54 -0.65 13.11
C VAL A 223 -3.69 -1.65 14.26
N LEU A 224 -4.92 -1.93 14.69
CA LEU A 224 -5.18 -2.88 15.77
C LEU A 224 -4.88 -4.33 15.35
N LEU A 225 -5.10 -4.71 14.09
CA LEU A 225 -4.67 -6.01 13.57
C LEU A 225 -3.14 -6.18 13.66
N TYR A 226 -2.38 -5.15 13.30
CA TYR A 226 -0.92 -5.17 13.43
C TYR A 226 -0.50 -5.28 14.90
N ALA A 227 -1.11 -4.49 15.78
CA ALA A 227 -0.83 -4.53 17.22
C ALA A 227 -1.17 -5.87 17.87
N ALA A 228 -2.14 -6.62 17.33
CA ALA A 228 -2.51 -7.95 17.77
C ALA A 228 -1.59 -9.06 17.22
N SER A 229 -0.87 -8.79 16.11
CA SER A 229 -0.08 -9.78 15.39
C SER A 229 1.22 -10.18 16.14
N PRO A 230 1.76 -11.39 15.92
CA PRO A 230 2.89 -11.95 16.67
C PRO A 230 4.13 -11.07 16.81
N LEU A 231 4.45 -10.22 15.83
CA LEU A 231 5.60 -9.31 15.89
C LEU A 231 5.46 -8.30 17.04
N PHE A 232 4.24 -7.81 17.29
CA PHE A 232 3.94 -6.77 18.27
C PHE A 232 3.19 -7.31 19.51
N ASN A 233 2.76 -8.58 19.45
CA ASN A 233 2.05 -9.28 20.52
C ASN A 233 2.70 -10.66 20.80
N PRO A 234 3.98 -10.71 21.15
CA PRO A 234 4.69 -11.98 21.35
C PRO A 234 4.12 -12.82 22.50
N ALA A 235 3.47 -12.20 23.48
CA ALA A 235 2.80 -12.89 24.57
C ALA A 235 1.42 -13.49 24.19
N GLY A 236 0.94 -13.22 22.97
CA GLY A 236 -0.33 -13.74 22.48
C GLY A 236 -1.56 -13.20 23.21
N ASN A 237 -1.53 -11.96 23.73
CA ASN A 237 -2.65 -11.37 24.48
C ASN A 237 -3.95 -11.38 23.64
N PRO A 238 -4.98 -12.15 24.04
CA PRO A 238 -6.21 -12.31 23.27
C PRO A 238 -7.05 -11.03 23.20
N ALA A 239 -6.93 -10.13 24.19
CA ALA A 239 -7.67 -8.87 24.20
C ALA A 239 -7.29 -7.96 23.00
N ARG A 240 -6.04 -8.04 22.50
CA ARG A 240 -5.61 -7.31 21.31
C ARG A 240 -6.34 -7.82 20.05
N TRP A 241 -6.54 -9.14 19.93
CA TRP A 241 -7.29 -9.73 18.84
C TRP A 241 -8.79 -9.38 18.90
N GLN A 242 -9.37 -9.35 20.10
CA GLN A 242 -10.76 -8.91 20.31
C GLN A 242 -10.93 -7.43 19.90
N ALA A 243 -9.99 -6.57 20.26
CA ALA A 243 -10.01 -5.16 19.85
C ALA A 243 -9.91 -5.01 18.33
N ALA A 244 -9.05 -5.81 17.66
CA ALA A 244 -8.93 -5.83 16.21
C ALA A 244 -10.23 -6.31 15.54
N ALA A 245 -10.86 -7.37 16.07
CA ALA A 245 -12.15 -7.86 15.58
C ALA A 245 -13.24 -6.79 15.71
N SER A 246 -13.34 -6.14 16.87
CA SER A 246 -14.32 -5.08 17.10
C SER A 246 -14.13 -3.91 16.13
N ALA A 247 -12.89 -3.49 15.88
CA ALA A 247 -12.61 -2.40 14.95
C ALA A 247 -12.93 -2.75 13.49
N ALA A 248 -12.66 -3.99 13.04
CA ALA A 248 -13.07 -4.43 11.71
C ALA A 248 -14.59 -4.49 11.60
N LYS A 249 -15.27 -4.95 12.66
CA LYS A 249 -16.74 -4.99 12.71
C LYS A 249 -17.37 -3.59 12.64
N GLU A 250 -16.76 -2.57 13.22
CA GLU A 250 -17.24 -1.18 13.10
C GLU A 250 -17.38 -0.75 11.62
N VAL A 251 -16.47 -1.17 10.74
CA VAL A 251 -16.56 -0.89 9.30
C VAL A 251 -17.69 -1.67 8.64
N ILE A 252 -17.83 -2.96 9.00
CA ILE A 252 -18.88 -3.84 8.48
C ILE A 252 -20.26 -3.33 8.85
N ASP A 253 -20.43 -2.89 10.10
CA ASP A 253 -21.70 -2.39 10.64
C ASP A 253 -22.16 -1.05 10.04
N LEU A 254 -21.31 -0.34 9.30
CA LEU A 254 -21.75 0.80 8.48
C LEU A 254 -22.78 0.40 7.42
N GLY A 255 -22.77 -0.86 6.99
CA GLY A 255 -23.72 -1.40 6.01
C GLY A 255 -23.63 -0.78 4.61
N TYR A 256 -22.65 0.08 4.36
CA TYR A 256 -22.45 0.75 3.08
C TYR A 256 -21.54 -0.02 2.13
N PHE A 257 -20.45 -0.56 2.66
CA PHE A 257 -19.44 -1.27 1.86
C PHE A 257 -19.86 -2.70 1.54
N SER A 258 -19.48 -3.17 0.36
CA SER A 258 -19.77 -4.54 -0.08
C SER A 258 -18.72 -5.02 -1.08
N LEU A 259 -18.54 -6.34 -1.19
CA LEU A 259 -17.69 -6.92 -2.24
C LEU A 259 -18.28 -6.61 -3.62
N ASN A 260 -17.43 -6.19 -4.55
CA ASN A 260 -17.81 -6.02 -5.94
C ASN A 260 -17.97 -7.39 -6.62
N ALA A 261 -19.00 -7.58 -7.41
CA ALA A 261 -19.25 -8.86 -8.10
C ALA A 261 -18.11 -9.26 -9.05
N SER A 262 -17.44 -8.28 -9.67
CA SER A 262 -16.27 -8.51 -10.53
C SER A 262 -14.98 -8.25 -9.77
N PHE A 263 -14.17 -9.29 -9.55
CA PHE A 263 -12.84 -9.14 -8.96
C PHE A 263 -11.97 -8.15 -9.77
N GLN A 264 -11.87 -8.36 -11.08
CA GLN A 264 -11.10 -7.50 -11.98
C GLN A 264 -11.68 -6.06 -12.01
N GLY A 265 -13.00 -5.91 -12.08
CA GLY A 265 -13.67 -4.62 -12.11
C GLY A 265 -13.39 -3.75 -10.89
N THR A 266 -13.03 -4.33 -9.75
CA THR A 266 -12.65 -3.60 -8.53
C THR A 266 -11.46 -2.65 -8.77
N PHE A 267 -10.56 -2.98 -9.67
CA PHE A 267 -9.32 -2.22 -9.87
C PHE A 267 -9.39 -1.21 -11.02
N VAL A 268 -10.38 -1.31 -11.90
CA VAL A 268 -10.50 -0.46 -13.10
C VAL A 268 -11.75 0.41 -13.12
N ASN A 269 -12.67 0.21 -12.20
CA ASN A 269 -13.87 1.03 -12.07
C ASN A 269 -13.77 1.94 -10.86
N ARG A 270 -14.03 3.22 -11.03
CA ARG A 270 -14.16 4.17 -9.91
C ARG A 270 -15.53 4.05 -9.25
N SER A 271 -15.67 4.62 -8.08
CA SER A 271 -16.97 4.75 -7.37
C SER A 271 -17.61 3.41 -7.01
N LEU A 272 -16.82 2.43 -6.58
CA LEU A 272 -17.30 1.12 -6.13
C LEU A 272 -17.42 1.05 -4.61
N ARG A 273 -18.48 0.41 -4.13
CA ARG A 273 -18.68 0.19 -2.68
C ARG A 273 -17.64 -0.74 -2.03
N GLU A 274 -16.82 -1.42 -2.81
CA GLU A 274 -15.71 -2.20 -2.28
C GLU A 274 -14.50 -1.31 -1.91
N ILE A 275 -14.32 -0.17 -2.60
CA ILE A 275 -13.21 0.75 -2.36
C ILE A 275 -13.58 1.71 -1.23
N ILE A 276 -12.88 1.60 -0.10
CA ILE A 276 -13.05 2.49 1.06
C ILE A 276 -12.23 3.76 0.87
N LEU A 277 -10.97 3.61 0.45
CA LEU A 277 -10.08 4.71 0.09
C LEU A 277 -9.09 4.21 -0.95
N ALA A 278 -8.91 4.97 -2.03
CA ALA A 278 -7.92 4.68 -3.06
C ALA A 278 -7.10 5.92 -3.40
N HIS A 279 -5.84 5.70 -3.79
CA HIS A 279 -5.04 6.77 -4.39
C HIS A 279 -5.61 7.08 -5.77
N GLN A 280 -6.02 8.35 -5.98
CA GLN A 280 -6.62 8.81 -7.24
C GLN A 280 -5.53 9.11 -8.27
N ARG A 281 -5.70 8.60 -9.49
CA ARG A 281 -4.80 8.83 -10.62
C ARG A 281 -5.54 9.38 -11.83
N PRO A 282 -4.85 10.12 -12.72
CA PRO A 282 -5.37 10.42 -14.05
C PRO A 282 -5.71 9.14 -14.82
N ILE A 283 -6.59 9.25 -15.81
CA ILE A 283 -6.88 8.17 -16.76
C ILE A 283 -5.64 7.98 -17.62
N THR A 284 -5.06 6.77 -17.64
CA THR A 284 -3.81 6.46 -18.33
C THR A 284 -3.73 4.97 -18.70
N SER A 285 -2.85 4.60 -19.60
CA SER A 285 -2.47 3.21 -19.91
C SER A 285 -1.11 2.82 -19.32
N ASP A 286 -0.55 3.62 -18.43
CA ASP A 286 0.80 3.38 -17.89
C ASP A 286 0.87 2.10 -17.04
N VAL A 287 -0.22 1.76 -16.33
CA VAL A 287 -0.26 0.55 -15.49
C VAL A 287 -0.20 -0.70 -16.37
N GLU A 288 -0.96 -0.71 -17.48
CA GLU A 288 -0.91 -1.77 -18.49
C GLU A 288 0.49 -1.87 -19.10
N ARG A 289 1.02 -0.76 -19.59
CA ARG A 289 2.32 -0.72 -20.25
C ARG A 289 3.46 -1.17 -19.36
N ASN A 290 3.43 -0.79 -18.09
CA ASN A 290 4.50 -1.13 -17.14
C ASN A 290 4.51 -2.62 -16.78
N ASN A 291 3.36 -3.30 -16.80
CA ASN A 291 3.24 -4.64 -16.23
C ASN A 291 2.91 -5.75 -17.24
N ALA A 292 2.37 -5.42 -18.40
CA ALA A 292 1.98 -6.40 -19.40
C ALA A 292 3.21 -7.07 -20.05
N PRO A 293 3.01 -8.25 -20.70
CA PRO A 293 4.07 -9.01 -21.36
C PRO A 293 4.79 -8.21 -22.45
N VAL A 294 6.08 -8.46 -22.65
CA VAL A 294 7.00 -7.62 -23.42
C VAL A 294 7.03 -7.88 -24.92
N GLY A 295 6.46 -9.00 -25.39
CA GLY A 295 6.53 -9.43 -26.81
C GLY A 295 5.67 -8.64 -27.79
N TYR A 296 5.22 -7.43 -27.43
CA TYR A 296 4.42 -6.56 -28.30
C TYR A 296 5.29 -5.47 -28.91
N GLY A 297 5.14 -5.30 -30.24
CA GLY A 297 5.80 -4.21 -30.98
C GLY A 297 5.12 -2.85 -30.79
N ALA A 298 5.76 -1.78 -31.30
CA ALA A 298 5.18 -0.44 -31.29
C ALA A 298 3.81 -0.43 -32.03
N PRO A 299 2.80 0.35 -31.55
CA PRO A 299 2.83 1.28 -30.40
C PRO A 299 2.57 0.61 -29.05
N ASN A 300 2.39 -0.69 -29.00
CA ASN A 300 1.94 -1.46 -27.84
C ASN A 300 3.10 -1.97 -26.95
N LEU A 301 4.24 -1.28 -26.93
CA LEU A 301 5.39 -1.65 -26.11
C LEU A 301 5.00 -1.81 -24.63
N SER A 302 5.46 -2.91 -24.03
CA SER A 302 5.27 -3.24 -22.63
C SER A 302 6.62 -3.46 -21.96
N TYR A 303 6.67 -3.23 -20.65
CA TYR A 303 7.91 -3.32 -19.89
C TYR A 303 8.00 -4.56 -19.00
N GLY A 304 6.86 -5.14 -18.59
CA GLY A 304 6.82 -6.36 -17.79
C GLY A 304 7.65 -6.31 -16.52
N TYR A 305 7.63 -5.20 -15.79
CA TYR A 305 8.55 -4.93 -14.68
C TYR A 305 8.50 -5.93 -13.54
N VAL A 306 7.37 -6.62 -13.34
CA VAL A 306 7.13 -7.54 -12.23
C VAL A 306 7.00 -8.96 -12.74
N SER A 307 7.79 -9.88 -12.18
CA SER A 307 7.76 -11.32 -12.44
C SER A 307 7.14 -12.05 -11.24
N PRO A 308 5.83 -12.39 -11.27
CA PRO A 308 5.21 -13.25 -10.25
C PRO A 308 5.93 -14.59 -10.11
N THR A 309 5.99 -15.14 -8.91
CA THR A 309 6.65 -16.43 -8.66
C THR A 309 5.70 -17.60 -8.84
N GLN A 310 6.26 -18.82 -9.00
CA GLN A 310 5.51 -20.06 -8.95
C GLN A 310 4.81 -20.23 -7.59
N ASP A 311 5.46 -19.79 -6.51
CA ASP A 311 4.90 -19.84 -5.16
C ASP A 311 3.56 -19.09 -5.03
N LEU A 312 3.43 -17.92 -5.70
CA LEU A 312 2.15 -17.21 -5.76
C LEU A 312 1.13 -17.98 -6.62
N VAL A 313 1.55 -18.48 -7.78
CA VAL A 313 0.67 -19.23 -8.70
C VAL A 313 0.13 -20.49 -8.01
N ASP A 314 0.96 -21.19 -7.25
CA ASP A 314 0.57 -22.40 -6.52
C ASP A 314 -0.35 -22.10 -5.32
N ALA A 315 -0.29 -20.90 -4.76
CA ALA A 315 -1.17 -20.48 -3.68
C ALA A 315 -2.66 -20.38 -4.10
N PHE A 316 -2.94 -20.14 -5.39
CA PHE A 316 -4.32 -20.16 -5.90
C PHE A 316 -4.85 -21.59 -5.90
N PRO A 317 -6.04 -21.86 -5.34
CA PRO A 317 -6.62 -23.20 -5.36
C PRO A 317 -7.10 -23.62 -6.75
N ALA A 318 -7.57 -24.85 -6.86
CA ALA A 318 -8.37 -25.30 -8.00
C ALA A 318 -9.75 -24.63 -8.03
N ALA A 319 -10.47 -24.70 -9.14
CA ALA A 319 -11.78 -24.07 -9.33
C ALA A 319 -12.84 -24.55 -8.31
N ASN A 320 -12.68 -25.76 -7.75
CA ASN A 320 -13.52 -26.26 -6.67
C ASN A 320 -13.13 -25.72 -5.28
N GLY A 321 -12.13 -24.84 -5.21
CA GLY A 321 -11.64 -24.20 -3.99
C GLY A 321 -10.67 -25.03 -3.15
N ARG A 322 -10.34 -26.27 -3.55
CA ARG A 322 -9.34 -27.11 -2.87
C ARG A 322 -7.94 -26.72 -3.24
N ALA A 323 -7.01 -26.83 -2.31
CA ALA A 323 -5.58 -26.64 -2.59
C ALA A 323 -5.13 -27.55 -3.74
N ILE A 324 -4.22 -27.11 -4.60
CA ILE A 324 -3.73 -27.94 -5.72
C ILE A 324 -3.00 -29.21 -5.27
N SER A 325 -2.52 -29.22 -4.03
CA SER A 325 -1.92 -30.40 -3.41
C SER A 325 -2.95 -31.43 -2.91
N ASP A 326 -4.24 -31.04 -2.82
CA ASP A 326 -5.31 -31.98 -2.46
C ASP A 326 -5.61 -32.88 -3.67
N PRO A 327 -5.53 -34.24 -3.56
CA PRO A 327 -5.86 -35.14 -4.66
C PRO A 327 -7.28 -34.93 -5.23
N ALA A 328 -8.22 -34.46 -4.43
CA ALA A 328 -9.59 -34.15 -4.86
C ALA A 328 -9.75 -32.77 -5.51
N SER A 329 -8.65 -32.02 -5.70
CA SER A 329 -8.67 -30.76 -6.42
C SER A 329 -8.91 -30.89 -7.92
N GLY A 330 -8.50 -32.03 -8.50
CA GLY A 330 -8.49 -32.24 -9.95
C GLY A 330 -7.38 -31.46 -10.67
N TYR A 331 -6.39 -30.97 -9.94
CA TYR A 331 -5.22 -30.28 -10.51
C TYR A 331 -4.35 -31.24 -11.33
N LEU A 332 -3.87 -30.81 -12.48
CA LEU A 332 -2.97 -31.55 -13.35
C LEU A 332 -1.71 -30.73 -13.63
N ALA A 333 -0.55 -31.23 -13.22
CA ALA A 333 0.73 -30.56 -13.47
C ALA A 333 1.07 -30.43 -14.97
N SER A 334 0.51 -31.32 -15.82
CA SER A 334 0.63 -31.25 -17.29
C SER A 334 -0.22 -30.13 -17.91
N ASN A 335 -1.20 -29.59 -17.17
CA ASN A 335 -2.03 -28.47 -17.59
C ASN A 335 -2.29 -27.55 -16.38
N PRO A 336 -1.26 -26.82 -15.89
CA PRO A 336 -1.24 -26.19 -14.56
C PRO A 336 -2.19 -25.02 -14.42
N TYR A 337 -2.74 -24.52 -15.51
CA TYR A 337 -3.61 -23.33 -15.52
C TYR A 337 -5.09 -23.66 -15.74
N ALA A 338 -5.41 -24.89 -16.10
CA ALA A 338 -6.80 -25.35 -16.25
C ALA A 338 -7.45 -25.58 -14.89
N ASN A 339 -8.75 -25.28 -14.80
CA ASN A 339 -9.57 -25.54 -13.60
C ASN A 339 -8.97 -24.93 -12.32
N ARG A 340 -8.49 -23.70 -12.41
CA ARG A 340 -7.95 -22.93 -11.27
C ARG A 340 -8.96 -21.89 -10.78
N ASP A 341 -8.76 -21.41 -9.58
CA ASP A 341 -9.45 -20.24 -9.04
C ASP A 341 -9.51 -19.12 -10.09
N PRO A 342 -10.68 -18.57 -10.40
CA PRO A 342 -10.84 -17.56 -11.43
C PRO A 342 -9.94 -16.31 -11.23
N ARG A 343 -9.57 -15.99 -9.99
CA ARG A 343 -8.69 -14.87 -9.68
C ARG A 343 -7.27 -15.06 -10.20
N LEU A 344 -6.79 -16.29 -10.41
CA LEU A 344 -5.47 -16.56 -10.96
C LEU A 344 -5.31 -15.84 -12.30
N GLY A 345 -6.25 -16.03 -13.22
CA GLY A 345 -6.19 -15.43 -14.56
C GLY A 345 -6.32 -13.91 -14.57
N TRP A 346 -6.86 -13.29 -13.51
CA TRP A 346 -6.91 -11.83 -13.35
C TRP A 346 -5.74 -11.26 -12.54
N THR A 347 -4.93 -12.11 -11.93
CA THR A 347 -3.78 -11.70 -11.14
C THR A 347 -2.47 -11.87 -11.89
N VAL A 348 -2.35 -12.91 -12.70
CA VAL A 348 -1.10 -13.33 -13.37
C VAL A 348 -1.35 -13.65 -14.85
N PHE A 349 -0.49 -13.16 -15.73
CA PHE A 349 -0.35 -13.70 -17.08
C PHE A 349 0.58 -14.91 -17.07
N PHE A 350 0.13 -15.95 -17.71
CA PHE A 350 0.88 -17.21 -17.93
C PHE A 350 0.84 -17.61 -19.40
N ASN A 351 1.57 -18.64 -19.77
CA ASN A 351 1.59 -19.15 -21.16
C ASN A 351 0.18 -19.45 -21.66
N GLY A 352 -0.23 -18.85 -22.78
CA GLY A 352 -1.56 -18.98 -23.37
C GLY A 352 -2.60 -17.96 -22.91
N SER A 353 -2.32 -17.12 -21.91
CA SER A 353 -3.22 -15.99 -21.56
C SER A 353 -3.50 -15.09 -22.76
N ARG A 354 -4.72 -14.55 -22.86
CA ARG A 354 -5.08 -13.60 -23.94
C ARG A 354 -4.78 -12.17 -23.55
N TRP A 355 -4.10 -11.43 -24.44
CA TRP A 355 -3.82 -10.00 -24.31
C TRP A 355 -3.57 -9.36 -25.66
N LEU A 356 -4.14 -8.17 -25.92
CA LEU A 356 -4.02 -7.43 -27.19
C LEU A 356 -4.20 -8.33 -28.43
N ASN A 357 -5.30 -9.08 -28.41
CA ASN A 357 -5.73 -9.98 -29.50
C ASN A 357 -4.73 -11.10 -29.90
N ARG A 358 -3.74 -11.42 -29.05
CA ARG A 358 -2.89 -12.62 -29.20
C ARG A 358 -2.76 -13.43 -27.91
N SER A 359 -2.25 -14.63 -28.00
CA SER A 359 -1.81 -15.38 -26.81
C SER A 359 -0.47 -14.86 -26.31
N VAL A 360 -0.31 -14.83 -25.00
CA VAL A 360 0.96 -14.59 -24.32
C VAL A 360 1.83 -15.84 -24.48
N GLU A 361 3.07 -15.69 -24.94
CA GLU A 361 3.98 -16.75 -25.34
C GLU A 361 5.20 -16.78 -24.44
N THR A 362 5.03 -17.27 -23.19
CA THR A 362 6.17 -17.40 -22.26
C THR A 362 6.94 -18.70 -22.44
N PHE A 363 6.59 -19.53 -23.44
CA PHE A 363 7.29 -20.78 -23.75
C PHE A 363 8.67 -20.52 -24.38
N THR A 364 9.54 -21.52 -24.36
CA THR A 364 10.87 -21.49 -25.00
C THR A 364 10.75 -21.19 -26.49
N GLY A 365 11.31 -20.08 -26.94
CA GLY A 365 11.18 -19.57 -28.31
C GLY A 365 10.04 -18.57 -28.52
N GLY A 366 9.11 -18.44 -27.57
CA GLY A 366 8.01 -17.47 -27.64
C GLY A 366 8.44 -16.02 -27.45
N LEU A 367 7.56 -15.09 -27.80
CA LEU A 367 7.85 -13.65 -27.80
C LEU A 367 7.98 -13.07 -26.37
N ASP A 368 7.28 -13.64 -25.39
CA ASP A 368 7.23 -13.18 -24.00
C ASP A 368 8.05 -14.05 -23.04
N ARG A 369 8.98 -14.88 -23.56
CA ARG A 369 9.74 -15.89 -22.81
C ARG A 369 10.64 -15.31 -21.72
N PRO A 370 11.01 -16.11 -20.71
CA PRO A 370 12.09 -15.79 -19.78
C PRO A 370 13.45 -15.65 -20.50
N GLY A 371 14.29 -14.75 -19.99
CA GLY A 371 15.63 -14.50 -20.53
C GLY A 371 15.63 -13.75 -21.87
N GLY A 372 16.76 -13.29 -22.31
CA GLY A 372 16.94 -12.55 -23.55
C GLY A 372 17.21 -11.07 -23.31
N ILE A 373 16.32 -10.32 -22.69
CA ILE A 373 16.54 -8.92 -22.30
C ILE A 373 16.23 -8.71 -20.81
N GLN A 374 16.77 -7.64 -20.22
CA GLN A 374 16.65 -7.40 -18.77
C GLN A 374 15.21 -7.21 -18.26
N THR A 375 14.30 -6.79 -19.11
CA THR A 375 12.90 -6.51 -18.75
C THR A 375 11.95 -7.68 -19.04
N GLN A 376 12.44 -8.77 -19.66
CA GLN A 376 11.62 -9.98 -19.83
C GLN A 376 11.43 -10.69 -18.48
N THR A 377 10.30 -11.40 -18.33
CA THR A 377 10.05 -12.16 -17.12
C THR A 377 11.20 -13.12 -16.78
N ARG A 378 11.50 -13.23 -15.50
CA ARG A 378 12.47 -14.21 -14.97
C ARG A 378 11.80 -15.53 -14.56
N THR A 379 10.46 -15.52 -14.45
CA THR A 379 9.69 -16.63 -13.86
C THR A 379 8.75 -17.32 -14.86
N GLY A 380 8.59 -16.79 -16.06
CA GLY A 380 7.58 -17.25 -17.02
C GLY A 380 6.18 -16.64 -16.79
N TYR A 381 6.07 -15.69 -15.86
CA TYR A 381 4.83 -15.00 -15.51
C TYR A 381 4.99 -13.49 -15.58
N TYR A 382 3.85 -12.77 -15.79
CA TYR A 382 3.77 -11.30 -15.68
C TYR A 382 2.60 -10.90 -14.79
N MET A 383 2.70 -9.75 -14.14
CA MET A 383 1.60 -9.21 -13.34
C MET A 383 0.45 -8.75 -14.23
N ARG A 384 -0.78 -9.20 -13.90
CA ARG A 384 -2.02 -8.80 -14.58
C ARG A 384 -2.97 -7.99 -13.70
N LYS A 385 -2.88 -8.16 -12.40
CA LYS A 385 -3.75 -7.43 -11.48
C LYS A 385 -3.69 -5.92 -11.76
N PHE A 386 -4.79 -5.23 -11.58
CA PHE A 386 -5.01 -3.82 -11.90
C PHE A 386 -5.20 -3.51 -13.40
N LEU A 387 -4.86 -4.40 -14.32
CA LEU A 387 -4.99 -4.14 -15.75
C LEU A 387 -6.45 -4.31 -16.20
N ALA A 388 -6.88 -3.45 -17.12
CA ALA A 388 -8.16 -3.61 -17.78
C ALA A 388 -8.20 -4.89 -18.63
N ASP A 389 -9.39 -5.35 -18.99
CA ASP A 389 -9.50 -6.46 -19.93
C ASP A 389 -9.30 -5.95 -21.37
N LEU A 390 -8.09 -6.05 -21.86
CA LEU A 390 -7.71 -5.76 -23.23
C LEU A 390 -7.45 -7.04 -24.05
N SER A 391 -8.02 -8.18 -23.64
CA SER A 391 -7.78 -9.49 -24.26
C SER A 391 -8.18 -9.55 -25.75
N THR A 392 -9.17 -8.75 -26.16
CA THR A 392 -9.66 -8.64 -27.55
C THR A 392 -9.29 -7.34 -28.24
N ALA A 393 -8.66 -6.41 -27.55
CA ALA A 393 -8.20 -5.15 -28.11
C ALA A 393 -6.94 -5.35 -28.98
N THR A 394 -6.71 -4.45 -29.92
CA THR A 394 -5.50 -4.43 -30.76
C THR A 394 -4.46 -3.43 -30.29
N ALA A 395 -4.85 -2.51 -29.38
CA ALA A 395 -3.99 -1.48 -28.83
C ALA A 395 -4.39 -1.12 -27.41
N TYR A 396 -3.47 -0.49 -26.67
CA TYR A 396 -3.76 0.12 -25.38
C TYR A 396 -4.74 1.27 -25.51
N SER A 397 -5.63 1.38 -24.54
CA SER A 397 -6.48 2.55 -24.31
C SER A 397 -6.31 3.03 -22.87
N ASN A 398 -6.51 4.33 -22.66
CA ASN A 398 -6.44 4.89 -21.33
C ASN A 398 -7.57 4.35 -20.45
N GLN A 399 -7.22 3.96 -19.24
CA GLN A 399 -8.11 3.35 -18.26
C GLN A 399 -8.13 4.14 -16.95
N THR A 400 -9.19 3.95 -16.18
CA THR A 400 -9.19 4.31 -14.76
C THR A 400 -8.55 3.17 -13.98
N HIS A 401 -7.78 3.52 -12.94
CA HIS A 401 -7.16 2.54 -12.05
C HIS A 401 -7.39 2.94 -10.61
N ASN A 402 -7.72 1.95 -9.76
CA ASN A 402 -7.76 2.10 -8.32
C ASN A 402 -6.57 1.34 -7.72
N PHE A 403 -5.70 2.05 -6.99
CA PHE A 403 -4.84 1.40 -6.01
C PHE A 403 -5.51 1.54 -4.65
N PRO A 404 -6.04 0.44 -4.10
CA PRO A 404 -6.74 0.50 -2.82
C PRO A 404 -5.77 0.80 -1.69
N ILE A 405 -6.01 1.88 -0.96
CA ILE A 405 -5.40 2.10 0.37
C ILE A 405 -6.15 1.22 1.39
N PHE A 406 -7.49 1.23 1.31
CA PHE A 406 -8.37 0.34 2.05
C PHE A 406 -9.50 -0.14 1.15
N ARG A 407 -9.83 -1.42 1.22
CA ARG A 407 -11.01 -2.00 0.56
C ARG A 407 -11.72 -3.02 1.45
N TYR A 408 -12.98 -3.27 1.15
CA TYR A 408 -13.86 -4.06 2.01
C TYR A 408 -13.40 -5.52 2.17
N ALA A 409 -12.84 -6.15 1.13
CA ALA A 409 -12.29 -7.50 1.24
C ALA A 409 -11.14 -7.58 2.26
N GLU A 410 -10.29 -6.55 2.37
CA GLU A 410 -9.28 -6.49 3.43
C GLU A 410 -9.93 -6.46 4.81
N VAL A 411 -10.99 -5.66 4.99
CA VAL A 411 -11.71 -5.57 6.27
C VAL A 411 -12.30 -6.92 6.67
N LEU A 412 -12.90 -7.65 5.73
CA LEU A 412 -13.41 -9.01 5.99
C LEU A 412 -12.29 -9.97 6.39
N LEU A 413 -11.12 -9.88 5.76
CA LEU A 413 -9.95 -10.70 6.10
C LEU A 413 -9.32 -10.29 7.44
N ASN A 414 -9.30 -8.99 7.77
CA ASN A 414 -8.88 -8.51 9.08
C ASN A 414 -9.81 -9.03 10.18
N TYR A 415 -11.11 -9.00 9.93
CA TYR A 415 -12.12 -9.54 10.84
C TYR A 415 -11.99 -11.04 11.02
N ALA A 416 -11.86 -11.81 9.91
CA ALA A 416 -11.67 -13.25 9.95
C ALA A 416 -10.42 -13.65 10.75
N GLU A 417 -9.29 -12.99 10.52
CA GLU A 417 -8.04 -13.26 11.24
C GLU A 417 -8.22 -12.97 12.74
N ALA A 418 -8.75 -11.82 13.09
CA ALA A 418 -8.95 -11.43 14.48
C ALA A 418 -9.95 -12.32 15.22
N LEU A 419 -11.03 -12.73 14.56
CA LEU A 419 -12.00 -13.70 15.10
C LEU A 419 -11.36 -15.06 15.36
N ASN A 420 -10.63 -15.59 14.38
CA ASN A 420 -9.98 -16.89 14.53
C ASN A 420 -8.97 -16.89 15.69
N GLU A 421 -8.13 -15.86 15.75
CA GLU A 421 -7.11 -15.74 16.79
C GLU A 421 -7.69 -15.48 18.20
N SER A 422 -8.92 -14.94 18.28
CA SER A 422 -9.67 -14.82 19.54
C SER A 422 -10.57 -16.02 19.85
N GLY A 423 -10.51 -17.10 19.05
CA GLY A 423 -11.23 -18.36 19.31
C GLY A 423 -12.59 -18.49 18.64
N ASN A 424 -13.03 -17.52 17.84
CA ASN A 424 -14.30 -17.59 17.10
C ASN A 424 -14.09 -18.05 15.64
N THR A 425 -13.60 -19.28 15.48
CA THR A 425 -13.26 -19.87 14.16
C THR A 425 -14.49 -20.04 13.25
N ALA A 426 -15.66 -20.34 13.83
CA ALA A 426 -16.89 -20.53 13.04
C ALA A 426 -17.34 -19.23 12.33
N GLU A 427 -17.25 -18.09 12.98
CA GLU A 427 -17.59 -16.80 12.34
C GLU A 427 -16.49 -16.36 11.37
N ALA A 428 -15.22 -16.65 11.66
CA ALA A 428 -14.13 -16.43 10.71
C ALA A 428 -14.35 -17.17 9.39
N PHE A 429 -14.88 -18.41 9.45
CA PHE A 429 -15.23 -19.19 8.27
C PHE A 429 -16.26 -18.48 7.38
N ASN A 430 -17.25 -17.80 7.97
CA ASN A 430 -18.28 -17.07 7.22
C ASN A 430 -17.68 -15.94 6.36
N GLN A 431 -16.64 -15.28 6.85
CA GLN A 431 -15.97 -14.21 6.10
C GLN A 431 -15.21 -14.76 4.88
N LEU A 432 -14.52 -15.91 5.05
CA LEU A 432 -13.84 -16.57 3.94
C LEU A 432 -14.83 -17.06 2.87
N LYS A 433 -15.97 -17.61 3.29
CA LYS A 433 -17.03 -18.04 2.35
C LYS A 433 -17.49 -16.87 1.47
N ALA A 434 -17.73 -15.71 2.05
CA ALA A 434 -18.18 -14.54 1.29
C ALA A 434 -17.18 -14.14 0.20
N ILE A 435 -15.88 -14.13 0.52
CA ILE A 435 -14.80 -13.82 -0.43
C ILE A 435 -14.73 -14.88 -1.53
N ARG A 436 -14.76 -16.17 -1.17
CA ARG A 436 -14.67 -17.28 -2.12
C ARG A 436 -15.89 -17.37 -3.04
N LEU A 437 -17.09 -17.10 -2.51
CA LEU A 437 -18.31 -16.97 -3.31
C LEU A 437 -18.17 -15.86 -4.36
N ARG A 438 -17.71 -14.67 -3.97
CA ARG A 438 -17.45 -13.58 -4.89
C ARG A 438 -16.39 -13.95 -5.94
N ALA A 439 -15.37 -14.71 -5.56
CA ALA A 439 -14.33 -15.19 -6.47
C ALA A 439 -14.85 -16.20 -7.52
N GLY A 440 -16.10 -16.66 -7.40
CA GLY A 440 -16.69 -17.64 -8.29
C GLY A 440 -16.40 -19.09 -7.91
N ILE A 441 -15.88 -19.35 -6.71
CA ILE A 441 -15.67 -20.71 -6.21
C ILE A 441 -17.04 -21.27 -5.77
N PRO A 442 -17.51 -22.39 -6.35
CA PRO A 442 -18.82 -22.94 -6.06
C PRO A 442 -18.92 -23.46 -4.62
N LEU A 443 -20.14 -23.54 -4.10
CA LEU A 443 -20.40 -24.15 -2.79
C LEU A 443 -19.81 -25.56 -2.69
N GLY A 444 -19.85 -26.31 -3.79
CA GLY A 444 -19.43 -27.70 -3.86
C GLY A 444 -20.53 -28.68 -3.39
N THR A 445 -20.35 -29.96 -3.74
CA THR A 445 -21.28 -31.04 -3.38
C THR A 445 -20.67 -32.06 -2.40
N THR A 446 -19.39 -31.92 -2.07
CA THR A 446 -18.69 -32.83 -1.15
C THR A 446 -19.14 -32.56 0.28
N ALA A 447 -19.69 -33.55 0.94
CA ALA A 447 -20.10 -33.45 2.33
C ALA A 447 -18.92 -33.01 3.23
N GLY A 448 -19.19 -32.13 4.17
CA GLY A 448 -18.17 -31.57 5.07
C GLY A 448 -17.29 -30.47 4.45
N PHE A 449 -17.58 -30.01 3.22
CA PHE A 449 -16.87 -28.89 2.57
C PHE A 449 -17.82 -27.84 2.05
N GLN A 450 -17.39 -26.57 2.11
CA GLN A 450 -18.06 -25.45 1.46
C GLN A 450 -17.00 -24.56 0.80
N HIS A 451 -17.21 -24.21 -0.47
CA HIS A 451 -16.27 -23.43 -1.27
C HIS A 451 -14.83 -23.98 -1.19
N GLY A 452 -14.68 -25.31 -1.16
CA GLY A 452 -13.40 -26.02 -1.08
C GLY A 452 -12.75 -26.04 0.30
N LEU A 453 -13.36 -25.47 1.33
CA LEU A 453 -12.86 -25.50 2.70
C LEU A 453 -13.62 -26.50 3.56
N PRO A 454 -12.94 -27.27 4.45
CA PRO A 454 -13.62 -28.06 5.46
C PRO A 454 -14.49 -27.19 6.36
N VAL A 455 -15.71 -27.63 6.67
CA VAL A 455 -16.62 -26.86 7.55
C VAL A 455 -16.22 -26.91 9.02
N SER A 456 -15.40 -27.90 9.40
CA SER A 456 -14.89 -28.08 10.76
C SER A 456 -13.37 -27.99 10.73
N MET A 457 -12.86 -26.77 10.75
CA MET A 457 -11.44 -26.50 10.84
C MET A 457 -11.04 -26.17 12.29
N SER A 458 -9.89 -26.69 12.72
CA SER A 458 -9.21 -26.20 13.90
C SER A 458 -8.77 -24.74 13.71
N GLN A 459 -8.47 -24.04 14.79
CA GLN A 459 -7.93 -22.67 14.74
C GLN A 459 -6.66 -22.58 13.86
N ALA A 460 -5.80 -23.61 13.92
CA ALA A 460 -4.56 -23.64 13.13
C ALA A 460 -4.82 -23.80 11.62
N GLU A 461 -5.73 -24.69 11.25
CA GLU A 461 -6.14 -24.89 9.85
C GLU A 461 -6.84 -23.62 9.30
N MET A 462 -7.73 -23.02 10.09
CA MET A 462 -8.39 -21.78 9.72
C MET A 462 -7.37 -20.63 9.56
N ARG A 463 -6.38 -20.53 10.44
CA ARG A 463 -5.27 -19.57 10.31
C ARG A 463 -4.54 -19.73 8.99
N ALA A 464 -4.22 -20.97 8.61
CA ALA A 464 -3.57 -21.27 7.34
C ALA A 464 -4.46 -20.87 6.15
N ALA A 465 -5.76 -21.20 6.20
CA ALA A 465 -6.73 -20.83 5.18
C ALA A 465 -6.88 -19.30 5.05
N ILE A 466 -7.01 -18.55 6.16
CA ILE A 466 -7.10 -17.09 6.16
C ILE A 466 -5.83 -16.47 5.57
N ARG A 467 -4.65 -16.93 5.98
CA ARG A 467 -3.37 -16.42 5.47
C ARG A 467 -3.21 -16.64 3.97
N ASN A 468 -3.64 -17.81 3.47
CA ASN A 468 -3.62 -18.09 2.04
C ASN A 468 -4.66 -17.26 1.29
N GLU A 469 -5.90 -17.17 1.79
CA GLU A 469 -6.95 -16.34 1.19
C GLU A 469 -6.52 -14.88 1.11
N ARG A 470 -5.90 -14.36 2.17
CA ARG A 470 -5.35 -13.02 2.22
C ARG A 470 -4.23 -12.83 1.18
N ARG A 471 -3.34 -13.82 1.01
CA ARG A 471 -2.26 -13.80 0.02
C ARG A 471 -2.80 -13.65 -1.40
N ILE A 472 -3.77 -14.50 -1.80
CA ILE A 472 -4.28 -14.49 -3.18
C ILE A 472 -5.26 -13.35 -3.44
N GLU A 473 -6.10 -13.00 -2.48
CA GLU A 473 -7.07 -11.91 -2.61
C GLU A 473 -6.38 -10.54 -2.70
N LEU A 474 -5.37 -10.29 -1.86
CA LEU A 474 -4.65 -9.03 -1.76
C LEU A 474 -3.30 -9.02 -2.50
N ALA A 475 -3.03 -10.01 -3.37
CA ALA A 475 -1.81 -10.06 -4.16
C ALA A 475 -1.53 -8.73 -4.88
N PHE A 476 -0.30 -8.25 -4.85
CA PHE A 476 0.17 -6.99 -5.45
C PHE A 476 -0.43 -5.70 -4.88
N GLU A 477 -1.20 -5.77 -3.79
CA GLU A 477 -1.70 -4.59 -3.05
C GLU A 477 -0.76 -4.21 -1.89
N GLU A 478 0.48 -4.66 -1.92
CA GLU A 478 1.55 -4.43 -0.92
C GLU A 478 1.25 -4.99 0.48
N HIS A 479 0.33 -5.94 0.60
CA HIS A 479 0.02 -6.58 1.89
C HIS A 479 1.02 -7.67 2.25
N ARG A 480 1.44 -8.53 1.29
CA ARG A 480 2.30 -9.69 1.55
C ARG A 480 3.58 -9.33 2.29
N PHE A 481 4.25 -8.26 1.88
CA PHE A 481 5.50 -7.80 2.50
C PHE A 481 5.37 -7.53 4.00
N TRP A 482 4.26 -6.92 4.40
CA TRP A 482 3.98 -6.60 5.80
C TRP A 482 3.37 -7.78 6.56
N ASP A 483 2.54 -8.58 5.93
CA ASP A 483 1.90 -9.75 6.52
C ASP A 483 2.91 -10.79 6.97
N ILE A 484 3.91 -11.14 6.14
CA ILE A 484 4.96 -12.10 6.53
C ILE A 484 5.82 -11.60 7.70
N ARG A 485 5.97 -10.27 7.84
CA ARG A 485 6.67 -9.64 8.97
C ARG A 485 5.82 -9.65 10.23
N ARG A 486 4.60 -9.14 10.18
CA ARG A 486 3.73 -9.10 11.37
C ARG A 486 3.38 -10.50 11.90
N TRP A 487 3.28 -11.50 11.02
CA TRP A 487 3.10 -12.91 11.42
C TRP A 487 4.39 -13.58 11.92
N LYS A 488 5.54 -12.93 11.83
CA LYS A 488 6.86 -13.47 12.15
C LYS A 488 7.19 -14.78 11.40
N ILE A 489 6.89 -14.82 10.11
CA ILE A 489 7.22 -15.94 9.22
C ILE A 489 8.20 -15.54 8.11
N ALA A 490 8.66 -14.29 8.08
CA ALA A 490 9.55 -13.79 7.05
C ALA A 490 10.88 -14.57 7.00
N GLU A 491 11.43 -15.00 8.14
CA GLU A 491 12.63 -15.84 8.21
C GLU A 491 12.48 -17.21 7.54
N ILE A 492 11.24 -17.68 7.35
CA ILE A 492 10.94 -18.95 6.69
C ILE A 492 10.69 -18.72 5.20
N VAL A 493 9.78 -17.80 4.86
CA VAL A 493 9.29 -17.62 3.49
C VAL A 493 10.16 -16.69 2.64
N ALA A 494 10.94 -15.81 3.27
CA ALA A 494 11.84 -14.88 2.60
C ALA A 494 13.33 -15.21 2.82
N ASN A 495 13.66 -16.47 3.08
CA ASN A 495 15.05 -16.95 3.23
C ASN A 495 15.25 -18.26 2.46
N ARG A 496 14.82 -18.29 1.21
CA ARG A 496 14.82 -19.48 0.36
C ARG A 496 14.88 -19.11 -1.12
N ASP A 497 15.05 -20.11 -1.98
CA ASP A 497 14.88 -19.95 -3.41
C ASP A 497 13.39 -19.71 -3.74
N VAL A 498 13.14 -18.87 -4.73
CA VAL A 498 11.84 -18.69 -5.38
C VAL A 498 11.91 -19.19 -6.81
N PHE A 499 10.81 -19.73 -7.29
CA PHE A 499 10.76 -20.46 -8.53
C PHE A 499 9.91 -19.75 -9.58
N GLY A 500 10.23 -20.02 -10.83
CA GLY A 500 9.40 -19.80 -12.00
C GLY A 500 9.09 -21.10 -12.71
N ILE A 501 8.48 -21.01 -13.89
CA ILE A 501 8.16 -22.14 -14.73
C ILE A 501 8.70 -21.95 -16.13
N ARG A 502 9.34 -22.97 -16.68
CA ARG A 502 9.68 -23.04 -18.09
C ARG A 502 8.64 -23.87 -18.84
N ALA A 503 7.97 -23.28 -19.80
CA ALA A 503 7.12 -23.96 -20.75
C ALA A 503 7.92 -24.30 -22.01
N THR A 504 7.92 -25.56 -22.43
CA THR A 504 8.60 -26.03 -23.65
C THR A 504 7.59 -26.68 -24.58
N PRO A 505 7.55 -26.33 -25.87
CA PRO A 505 6.66 -26.98 -26.83
C PRO A 505 6.88 -28.50 -26.86
N ALA A 506 5.81 -29.27 -26.76
CA ALA A 506 5.83 -30.74 -26.75
C ALA A 506 5.13 -31.37 -27.99
N GLY A 507 4.81 -30.53 -28.99
CA GLY A 507 4.10 -30.94 -30.21
C GLY A 507 2.58 -30.84 -30.07
N ALA A 508 1.89 -30.78 -31.21
CA ALA A 508 0.42 -30.67 -31.30
C ALA A 508 -0.22 -29.57 -30.44
N GLY A 509 0.48 -28.45 -30.22
CA GLY A 509 0.00 -27.35 -29.36
C GLY A 509 0.12 -27.61 -27.87
N ALA A 510 0.65 -28.74 -27.44
CA ALA A 510 0.90 -29.06 -26.03
C ALA A 510 2.24 -28.47 -25.54
N PHE A 511 2.36 -28.31 -24.24
CA PHE A 511 3.58 -27.85 -23.56
C PHE A 511 3.95 -28.79 -22.42
N SER A 512 5.25 -28.98 -22.21
CA SER A 512 5.77 -29.50 -20.95
C SER A 512 6.16 -28.34 -20.05
N TYR A 513 5.96 -28.51 -18.74
CA TYR A 513 6.21 -27.48 -17.73
C TYR A 513 7.21 -27.99 -16.70
N VAL A 514 8.28 -27.22 -16.50
CA VAL A 514 9.35 -27.55 -15.55
C VAL A 514 9.58 -26.36 -14.64
N MET A 515 9.54 -26.62 -13.33
CA MET A 515 9.85 -25.60 -12.32
C MET A 515 11.36 -25.33 -12.31
N GLU A 516 11.75 -24.06 -12.30
CA GLU A 516 13.16 -23.63 -12.27
C GLU A 516 13.38 -22.56 -11.21
N SER A 517 14.56 -22.59 -10.56
CA SER A 517 14.94 -21.51 -9.64
C SER A 517 15.10 -20.21 -10.42
N ALA A 518 14.38 -19.19 -9.99
CA ALA A 518 14.42 -17.85 -10.62
C ALA A 518 15.27 -16.87 -9.83
N ASP A 519 15.30 -17.00 -8.48
CA ASP A 519 16.06 -16.14 -7.59
C ASP A 519 16.14 -16.75 -6.19
N ARG A 520 16.95 -16.12 -5.30
CA ARG A 520 17.03 -16.46 -3.89
C ARG A 520 16.77 -15.23 -3.02
N LEU A 521 15.88 -15.36 -2.04
CA LEU A 521 15.57 -14.35 -1.05
C LEU A 521 16.46 -14.52 0.19
N TYR A 522 16.73 -13.41 0.88
CA TYR A 522 17.51 -13.38 2.13
C TYR A 522 16.85 -12.50 3.17
N PHE A 523 16.67 -13.03 4.36
CA PHE A 523 16.09 -12.33 5.49
C PHE A 523 16.87 -12.64 6.77
N ASN A 524 17.33 -11.62 7.47
CA ASN A 524 17.95 -11.75 8.79
C ASN A 524 16.93 -11.39 9.87
N PRO A 525 16.45 -12.36 10.69
CA PRO A 525 15.41 -12.13 11.69
C PRO A 525 15.85 -11.20 12.84
N ALA A 526 17.14 -11.09 13.12
CA ALA A 526 17.66 -10.19 14.14
C ALA A 526 17.62 -8.70 13.72
N LYS A 527 17.34 -8.44 12.42
CA LYS A 527 17.50 -7.12 11.82
C LYS A 527 16.27 -6.68 11.02
N HIS A 528 15.80 -7.49 10.07
CA HIS A 528 14.92 -7.03 8.98
C HIS A 528 13.43 -7.01 9.32
N TYR A 529 13.01 -7.30 10.56
CA TYR A 529 11.62 -7.11 10.96
C TYR A 529 11.27 -5.63 11.04
N PHE A 530 12.23 -4.78 11.39
CA PHE A 530 12.12 -3.33 11.37
C PHE A 530 13.13 -2.71 10.41
N TYR A 531 12.83 -1.51 9.96
CA TYR A 531 13.76 -0.71 9.16
C TYR A 531 14.72 0.06 10.08
N PRO A 532 15.93 0.37 9.60
CA PRO A 532 16.81 1.31 10.29
C PRO A 532 16.22 2.71 10.26
N ILE A 533 16.35 3.46 11.36
CA ILE A 533 16.16 4.90 11.33
C ILE A 533 17.23 5.50 10.42
N PRO A 534 16.90 6.44 9.52
CA PRO A 534 17.87 7.03 8.60
C PRO A 534 19.08 7.61 9.32
N PHE A 535 20.26 7.43 8.74
CA PHE A 535 21.51 7.89 9.33
C PHE A 535 21.52 9.41 9.58
N THR A 536 20.92 10.18 8.68
CA THR A 536 20.78 11.65 8.81
C THR A 536 19.98 12.04 10.03
N GLU A 537 18.92 11.31 10.36
CA GLU A 537 18.07 11.56 11.52
C GLU A 537 18.77 11.20 12.84
N MET A 538 19.50 10.08 12.84
CA MET A 538 20.30 9.68 14.01
C MET A 538 21.39 10.71 14.34
N ASN A 539 21.99 11.32 13.32
CA ASN A 539 23.00 12.37 13.52
C ASN A 539 22.38 13.70 13.98
N ALA A 540 21.18 14.02 13.48
CA ALA A 540 20.50 15.27 13.83
C ALA A 540 19.86 15.24 15.22
N ASN A 541 19.45 14.05 15.71
CA ASN A 541 18.79 13.90 17.00
C ASN A 541 19.44 12.79 17.84
N PRO A 542 20.31 13.16 18.80
CA PRO A 542 21.02 12.18 19.64
C PRO A 542 20.12 11.41 20.62
N ASN A 543 18.86 11.81 20.79
CA ASN A 543 17.89 11.12 21.64
C ASN A 543 17.21 9.94 20.91
N LEU A 544 17.45 9.76 19.61
CA LEU A 544 16.97 8.59 18.89
C LEU A 544 17.83 7.37 19.21
N VAL A 545 17.19 6.23 19.36
CA VAL A 545 17.83 4.93 19.53
C VAL A 545 17.56 4.08 18.28
N GLN A 546 18.62 3.58 17.66
CA GLN A 546 18.52 2.78 16.44
C GLN A 546 17.83 1.44 16.69
N ASN A 547 17.19 0.89 15.67
CA ASN A 547 16.64 -0.45 15.70
C ASN A 547 17.76 -1.51 15.74
N PRO A 548 17.54 -2.66 16.39
CA PRO A 548 18.54 -3.71 16.54
C PRO A 548 19.16 -4.15 15.21
N GLY A 549 20.48 -4.34 15.21
CA GLY A 549 21.25 -4.84 14.07
C GLY A 549 21.69 -3.79 13.03
N TYR A 550 21.43 -2.49 13.29
CA TYR A 550 21.82 -1.40 12.39
C TYR A 550 22.79 -0.41 13.04
#